data_e3694c80547c0b8b6c3843ef1231ef46
#
_entry.id   e3694c80547c0b8b6c3843ef1231ef46
#
_cell.length_a   1.000
_cell.length_b   1.000
_cell.length_c   1.000
_cell.angle_alpha   90.00
_cell.angle_beta   90.00
_cell.angle_gamma   90.00
#
_symmetry.space_group_name_H-M   'P 1'
#
loop_
_entity.id
_entity.type
_entity.pdbx_description
1 polymer ?
#
loop_
_entity_poly.entity_id
_entity_poly.type
_entity_poly.pdbx_seq_one_letter_code
_entity_poly.pdbx_strand_id
1 'polypeptide(L)'
;MTESTPSTRPDLIAYAESAIVEDDAVIAARARAEELGATPVSPAVGALLALLARAADARAVVEIGTGTGVSGLWLLNGMSADGVLTTIDPEPEHHRAARASFAGADIAPGRTRLINGTPVEVLPRLSDASYDLVFVDGPLLDLPRFVREAVRMLRPGGVMVVHNATAHGTVGDPARTEPPTAAAREAALLIADDEQLLPVVIPLGPGVLAAAKIR
;
A
#
# COMPACT_ATOMS: atom_id res chain seq x y z
N MET A 1 -45.95 -3.50 15.87
CA MET A 1 -44.66 -4.22 15.90
C MET A 1 -44.29 -4.57 14.45
N THR A 2 -43.51 -3.74 13.81
CA THR A 2 -43.01 -4.00 12.46
C THR A 2 -41.68 -4.73 12.62
N GLU A 3 -41.66 -6.03 12.35
CA GLU A 3 -40.45 -6.81 12.21
C GLU A 3 -39.66 -6.21 11.01
N SER A 4 -38.55 -5.57 11.31
CA SER A 4 -37.59 -5.20 10.27
C SER A 4 -36.92 -6.49 9.80
N THR A 5 -37.29 -6.94 8.61
CA THR A 5 -36.57 -7.98 7.90
C THR A 5 -35.07 -7.57 7.83
N PRO A 6 -34.11 -8.40 8.26
CA PRO A 6 -32.71 -8.08 8.12
C PRO A 6 -32.41 -7.94 6.61
N SER A 7 -32.05 -6.74 6.18
CA SER A 7 -31.57 -6.49 4.83
C SER A 7 -30.30 -7.32 4.65
N THR A 8 -30.38 -8.44 3.95
CA THR A 8 -29.22 -9.15 3.41
C THR A 8 -28.63 -8.31 2.29
N ARG A 9 -27.97 -7.20 2.66
CA ARG A 9 -27.08 -6.53 1.70
C ARG A 9 -25.99 -7.54 1.37
N PRO A 10 -25.72 -7.81 0.07
CA PRO A 10 -24.56 -8.59 -0.29
C PRO A 10 -23.33 -8.00 0.41
N ASP A 11 -22.45 -8.84 0.89
CA ASP A 11 -21.18 -8.38 1.43
C ASP A 11 -20.38 -7.74 0.27
N LEU A 12 -20.46 -6.41 0.17
CA LEU A 12 -19.84 -5.64 -0.91
C LEU A 12 -18.33 -5.78 -0.90
N ILE A 13 -17.73 -6.01 0.28
CA ILE A 13 -16.29 -6.23 0.39
C ILE A 13 -15.94 -7.59 -0.21
N ALA A 14 -16.65 -8.64 0.18
CA ALA A 14 -16.45 -9.98 -0.40
C ALA A 14 -16.67 -9.99 -1.92
N TYR A 15 -17.66 -9.25 -2.41
CA TYR A 15 -17.88 -9.09 -3.84
C TYR A 15 -16.70 -8.37 -4.52
N ALA A 16 -16.21 -7.25 -3.95
CA ALA A 16 -15.10 -6.50 -4.50
C ALA A 16 -13.82 -7.35 -4.59
N GLU A 17 -13.55 -8.16 -3.55
CA GLU A 17 -12.40 -9.08 -3.54
C GLU A 17 -12.54 -10.18 -4.60
N SER A 18 -13.72 -10.79 -4.71
CA SER A 18 -13.98 -11.88 -5.66
C SER A 18 -14.08 -11.46 -7.12
N ALA A 19 -14.33 -10.18 -7.37
CA ALA A 19 -14.44 -9.63 -8.73
C ALA A 19 -13.07 -9.45 -9.41
N ILE A 20 -11.97 -9.49 -8.64
CA ILE A 20 -10.62 -9.28 -9.16
C ILE A 20 -10.00 -10.63 -9.53
N VAL A 21 -9.60 -10.76 -10.79
CA VAL A 21 -8.84 -11.91 -11.28
C VAL A 21 -7.36 -11.56 -11.26
N GLU A 22 -6.58 -12.37 -10.54
CA GLU A 22 -5.12 -12.23 -10.47
C GLU A 22 -4.47 -13.08 -11.55
N ASP A 23 -3.37 -12.59 -12.11
CA ASP A 23 -2.55 -13.36 -13.04
C ASP A 23 -1.67 -14.40 -12.32
N ASP A 24 -1.10 -15.31 -13.11
CA ASP A 24 -0.30 -16.43 -12.59
C ASP A 24 0.93 -15.93 -11.78
N ALA A 25 1.50 -14.79 -12.11
CA ALA A 25 2.67 -14.26 -11.41
C ALA A 25 2.28 -13.74 -10.01
N VAL A 26 1.13 -13.06 -9.90
CA VAL A 26 0.59 -12.63 -8.60
C VAL A 26 0.19 -13.83 -7.74
N ILE A 27 -0.47 -14.83 -8.32
CA ILE A 27 -0.83 -16.08 -7.62
C ILE A 27 0.43 -16.79 -7.10
N ALA A 28 1.47 -16.90 -7.90
CA ALA A 28 2.74 -17.49 -7.49
C ALA A 28 3.43 -16.66 -6.38
N ALA A 29 3.33 -15.32 -6.42
CA ALA A 29 3.87 -14.48 -5.36
C ALA A 29 3.12 -14.65 -4.03
N ARG A 30 1.78 -14.86 -4.06
CA ARG A 30 0.97 -15.18 -2.88
C ARG A 30 1.35 -16.53 -2.27
N ALA A 31 1.58 -17.57 -3.10
CA ALA A 31 2.04 -18.85 -2.60
C ALA A 31 3.38 -18.72 -1.83
N ARG A 32 4.32 -17.91 -2.35
CA ARG A 32 5.56 -17.60 -1.62
C ARG A 32 5.31 -16.84 -0.30
N ALA A 33 4.28 -15.98 -0.25
CA ALA A 33 3.92 -15.28 0.98
C ALA A 33 3.45 -16.26 2.06
N GLU A 34 2.64 -17.25 1.70
CA GLU A 34 2.20 -18.31 2.62
C GLU A 34 3.40 -19.10 3.17
N GLU A 35 4.37 -19.47 2.31
CA GLU A 35 5.58 -20.17 2.73
C GLU A 35 6.44 -19.37 3.73
N LEU A 36 6.45 -18.04 3.61
CA LEU A 36 7.22 -17.15 4.47
C LEU A 36 6.42 -16.60 5.65
N GLY A 37 5.13 -16.93 5.78
CA GLY A 37 4.25 -16.37 6.80
C GLY A 37 3.99 -14.85 6.64
N ALA A 38 4.18 -14.32 5.43
CA ALA A 38 3.88 -12.93 5.11
C ALA A 38 2.40 -12.75 4.73
N THR A 39 1.85 -11.58 5.01
CA THR A 39 0.45 -11.25 4.69
C THR A 39 0.41 -10.21 3.57
N PRO A 40 0.21 -10.62 2.31
CA PRO A 40 0.14 -9.69 1.19
C PRO A 40 -1.19 -8.94 1.15
N VAL A 41 -1.22 -7.81 0.44
CA VAL A 41 -2.45 -7.06 0.18
C VAL A 41 -3.50 -7.96 -0.50
N SER A 42 -4.78 -7.68 -0.24
CA SER A 42 -5.88 -8.39 -0.89
C SER A 42 -5.98 -8.07 -2.39
N PRO A 43 -6.67 -8.90 -3.19
CA PRO A 43 -6.85 -8.64 -4.63
C PRO A 43 -7.45 -7.27 -4.93
N ALA A 44 -8.47 -6.84 -4.18
CA ALA A 44 -9.11 -5.54 -4.40
C ALA A 44 -8.18 -4.37 -4.05
N VAL A 45 -7.35 -4.50 -3.00
CA VAL A 45 -6.31 -3.51 -2.68
C VAL A 45 -5.25 -3.47 -3.78
N GLY A 46 -4.80 -4.62 -4.27
CA GLY A 46 -3.86 -4.71 -5.39
C GLY A 46 -4.38 -3.99 -6.64
N ALA A 47 -5.63 -4.28 -7.02
CA ALA A 47 -6.28 -3.63 -8.16
C ALA A 47 -6.41 -2.10 -7.98
N LEU A 48 -6.69 -1.63 -6.76
CA LEU A 48 -6.68 -0.21 -6.42
C LEU A 48 -5.30 0.42 -6.61
N LEU A 49 -4.23 -0.25 -6.18
CA LEU A 49 -2.85 0.23 -6.38
C LEU A 49 -2.52 0.38 -7.87
N ALA A 50 -2.87 -0.62 -8.69
CA ALA A 50 -2.67 -0.55 -10.13
C ALA A 50 -3.49 0.59 -10.77
N LEU A 51 -4.74 0.77 -10.37
CA LEU A 51 -5.60 1.86 -10.84
C LEU A 51 -5.00 3.23 -10.50
N LEU A 52 -4.58 3.45 -9.26
CA LEU A 52 -4.00 4.72 -8.83
C LEU A 52 -2.66 5.00 -9.51
N ALA A 53 -1.79 3.99 -9.65
CA ALA A 53 -0.54 4.14 -10.39
C ALA A 53 -0.79 4.52 -11.86
N ARG A 54 -1.80 3.91 -12.51
CA ARG A 54 -2.20 4.24 -13.88
C ARG A 54 -2.79 5.64 -13.97
N ALA A 55 -3.69 6.02 -13.07
CA ALA A 55 -4.35 7.33 -13.07
C ALA A 55 -3.35 8.49 -12.83
N ALA A 56 -2.30 8.24 -12.04
CA ALA A 56 -1.22 9.21 -11.78
C ALA A 56 -0.13 9.21 -12.88
N ASP A 57 -0.24 8.37 -13.93
CA ASP A 57 0.83 8.10 -14.92
C ASP A 57 2.17 7.85 -14.24
N ALA A 58 2.16 7.01 -13.19
CA ALA A 58 3.27 6.87 -12.27
C ALA A 58 4.51 6.27 -12.94
N ARG A 59 5.65 6.94 -12.79
CA ARG A 59 6.98 6.54 -13.28
C ARG A 59 7.97 6.31 -12.15
N ALA A 60 7.84 7.04 -11.05
CA ALA A 60 8.67 6.91 -9.87
C ALA A 60 7.78 6.55 -8.67
N VAL A 61 7.85 5.31 -8.22
CA VAL A 61 7.04 4.79 -7.11
C VAL A 61 7.94 4.33 -5.97
N VAL A 62 7.57 4.66 -4.74
CA VAL A 62 8.16 4.09 -3.52
C VAL A 62 7.17 3.17 -2.84
N GLU A 63 7.63 2.01 -2.43
CA GLU A 63 6.90 1.05 -1.63
C GLU A 63 7.64 0.77 -0.32
N ILE A 64 6.93 0.85 0.79
CA ILE A 64 7.41 0.51 2.12
C ILE A 64 6.76 -0.82 2.50
N GLY A 65 7.58 -1.88 2.61
CA GLY A 65 7.12 -3.26 2.77
C GLY A 65 7.08 -3.99 1.42
N THR A 66 8.18 -4.67 1.08
CA THR A 66 8.31 -5.43 -0.18
C THR A 66 7.53 -6.74 -0.13
N GLY A 67 7.58 -7.43 1.03
CA GLY A 67 7.05 -8.78 1.16
C GLY A 67 7.56 -9.68 0.04
N THR A 68 6.68 -10.48 -0.53
CA THR A 68 7.00 -11.36 -1.67
C THR A 68 6.78 -10.72 -3.04
N GLY A 69 6.49 -9.41 -3.07
CA GLY A 69 6.32 -8.62 -4.28
C GLY A 69 4.89 -8.59 -4.85
N VAL A 70 3.87 -9.04 -4.10
CA VAL A 70 2.47 -9.01 -4.57
C VAL A 70 2.02 -7.59 -4.89
N SER A 71 2.13 -6.66 -3.95
CA SER A 71 1.79 -5.24 -4.15
C SER A 71 2.66 -4.59 -5.22
N GLY A 72 3.97 -4.93 -5.23
CA GLY A 72 4.91 -4.47 -6.25
C GLY A 72 4.51 -4.87 -7.68
N LEU A 73 3.99 -6.11 -7.89
CA LEU A 73 3.47 -6.56 -9.19
C LEU A 73 2.26 -5.73 -9.63
N TRP A 74 1.32 -5.47 -8.71
CA TRP A 74 0.17 -4.62 -8.98
C TRP A 74 0.56 -3.18 -9.32
N LEU A 75 1.50 -2.60 -8.57
CA LEU A 75 2.03 -1.26 -8.86
C LEU A 75 2.69 -1.22 -10.25
N LEU A 76 3.58 -2.18 -10.56
CA LEU A 76 4.28 -2.27 -11.84
C LEU A 76 3.33 -2.46 -13.03
N ASN A 77 2.22 -3.17 -12.85
CA ASN A 77 1.17 -3.31 -13.86
C ASN A 77 0.44 -1.99 -14.15
N GLY A 78 0.24 -1.16 -13.10
CA GLY A 78 -0.37 0.18 -13.25
C GLY A 78 0.59 1.23 -13.78
N MET A 79 1.87 1.17 -13.46
CA MET A 79 2.91 2.15 -13.81
C MET A 79 3.16 2.26 -15.31
N SER A 80 3.74 3.38 -15.73
CA SER A 80 4.30 3.54 -17.08
C SER A 80 5.37 2.49 -17.36
N ALA A 81 5.52 2.08 -18.63
CA ALA A 81 6.41 0.98 -19.02
C ALA A 81 7.89 1.23 -18.71
N ASP A 82 8.31 2.50 -18.65
CA ASP A 82 9.66 2.95 -18.28
C ASP A 82 9.77 3.35 -16.79
N GLY A 83 8.70 3.18 -16.01
CA GLY A 83 8.67 3.52 -14.60
C GLY A 83 9.49 2.59 -13.73
N VAL A 84 9.98 3.11 -12.61
CA VAL A 84 10.81 2.39 -11.64
C VAL A 84 10.12 2.33 -10.28
N LEU A 85 9.94 1.13 -9.78
CA LEU A 85 9.50 0.84 -8.41
C LEU A 85 10.72 0.73 -7.50
N THR A 86 10.81 1.61 -6.50
CA THR A 86 11.76 1.48 -5.39
C THR A 86 11.01 0.86 -4.21
N THR A 87 11.40 -0.34 -3.78
CA THR A 87 10.74 -1.06 -2.70
C THR A 87 11.73 -1.38 -1.57
N ILE A 88 11.27 -1.22 -0.32
CA ILE A 88 12.13 -1.22 0.88
C ILE A 88 11.59 -2.23 1.87
N ASP A 89 12.43 -3.15 2.32
CA ASP A 89 12.10 -4.17 3.32
C ASP A 89 13.37 -4.56 4.10
N PRO A 90 13.32 -4.76 5.41
CA PRO A 90 14.48 -5.22 6.18
C PRO A 90 14.78 -6.71 5.98
N GLU A 91 13.80 -7.52 5.54
CA GLU A 91 13.92 -8.98 5.50
C GLU A 91 14.57 -9.48 4.20
N PRO A 92 15.78 -10.10 4.25
CA PRO A 92 16.44 -10.61 3.05
C PRO A 92 15.65 -11.70 2.31
N GLU A 93 14.84 -12.48 3.02
CA GLU A 93 13.99 -13.53 2.45
C GLU A 93 12.89 -12.92 1.57
N HIS A 94 12.27 -11.81 2.02
CA HIS A 94 11.31 -11.06 1.24
C HIS A 94 11.93 -10.56 -0.07
N HIS A 95 13.14 -10.01 -0.03
CA HIS A 95 13.85 -9.59 -1.24
C HIS A 95 14.11 -10.71 -2.22
N ARG A 96 14.47 -11.92 -1.73
CA ARG A 96 14.68 -13.08 -2.60
C ARG A 96 13.37 -13.51 -3.27
N ALA A 97 12.30 -13.58 -2.50
CA ALA A 97 10.98 -13.92 -3.00
C ALA A 97 10.46 -12.89 -4.00
N ALA A 98 10.56 -11.59 -3.69
CA ALA A 98 10.13 -10.52 -4.59
C ALA A 98 10.91 -10.51 -5.92
N ARG A 99 12.24 -10.72 -5.88
CA ARG A 99 13.03 -10.88 -7.11
C ARG A 99 12.54 -12.03 -7.97
N ALA A 100 12.23 -13.17 -7.37
CA ALA A 100 11.68 -14.33 -8.08
C ALA A 100 10.29 -14.02 -8.66
N SER A 101 9.46 -13.27 -7.92
CA SER A 101 8.12 -12.86 -8.39
C SER A 101 8.21 -11.90 -9.57
N PHE A 102 9.08 -10.87 -9.50
CA PHE A 102 9.27 -9.92 -10.60
C PHE A 102 9.88 -10.57 -11.84
N ALA A 103 10.84 -11.50 -11.65
CA ALA A 103 11.41 -12.27 -12.78
C ALA A 103 10.37 -13.19 -13.42
N GLY A 104 9.51 -13.84 -12.61
CA GLY A 104 8.43 -14.70 -13.10
C GLY A 104 7.33 -13.95 -13.86
N ALA A 105 7.22 -12.63 -13.66
CA ALA A 105 6.33 -11.73 -14.38
C ALA A 105 7.02 -11.01 -15.55
N ASP A 106 8.20 -11.44 -15.97
CA ASP A 106 9.00 -10.83 -17.04
C ASP A 106 9.28 -9.32 -16.83
N ILE A 107 9.31 -8.86 -15.56
CA ILE A 107 9.65 -7.48 -15.22
C ILE A 107 11.15 -7.26 -15.46
N ALA A 108 11.48 -6.32 -16.35
CA ALA A 108 12.87 -5.98 -16.63
C ALA A 108 13.61 -5.53 -15.34
N PRO A 109 14.85 -6.00 -15.08
CA PRO A 109 15.57 -5.68 -13.84
C PRO A 109 15.73 -4.18 -13.56
N GLY A 110 15.80 -3.35 -14.59
CA GLY A 110 15.88 -1.88 -14.47
C GLY A 110 14.60 -1.22 -13.96
N ARG A 111 13.47 -1.93 -13.94
CA ARG A 111 12.18 -1.42 -13.44
C ARG A 111 11.99 -1.56 -11.94
N THR A 112 12.89 -2.27 -11.24
CA THR A 112 12.79 -2.50 -9.81
C THR A 112 14.08 -2.18 -9.09
N ARG A 113 13.99 -1.44 -7.99
CA ARG A 113 15.09 -1.14 -7.09
C ARG A 113 14.72 -1.66 -5.70
N LEU A 114 15.21 -2.84 -5.36
CA LEU A 114 14.99 -3.44 -4.04
C LEU A 114 16.08 -2.97 -3.07
N ILE A 115 15.70 -2.33 -1.99
CA ILE A 115 16.59 -1.80 -0.95
C ILE A 115 16.39 -2.61 0.32
N ASN A 116 17.41 -3.42 0.69
CA ASN A 116 17.42 -4.09 1.97
C ASN A 116 17.83 -3.11 3.07
N GLY A 117 16.92 -2.86 4.00
CA GLY A 117 17.12 -1.95 5.13
C GLY A 117 15.82 -1.55 5.79
N THR A 118 15.93 -1.00 6.98
CA THR A 118 14.75 -0.49 7.70
C THR A 118 14.23 0.77 7.02
N PRO A 119 12.92 0.87 6.73
CA PRO A 119 12.37 2.05 6.06
C PRO A 119 12.72 3.36 6.79
N VAL A 120 12.74 3.33 8.13
CA VAL A 120 13.11 4.46 8.98
C VAL A 120 14.49 5.04 8.65
N GLU A 121 15.45 4.21 8.22
CA GLU A 121 16.82 4.64 7.88
C GLU A 121 16.97 4.96 6.38
N VAL A 122 16.15 4.34 5.53
CA VAL A 122 16.25 4.47 4.07
C VAL A 122 15.50 5.70 3.57
N LEU A 123 14.27 5.92 4.04
CA LEU A 123 13.38 6.98 3.53
C LEU A 123 14.02 8.37 3.58
N PRO A 124 14.75 8.80 4.66
CA PRO A 124 15.37 10.12 4.69
C PRO A 124 16.44 10.37 3.60
N ARG A 125 16.89 9.31 2.91
CA ARG A 125 17.88 9.40 1.82
C ARG A 125 17.24 9.51 0.44
N LEU A 126 15.92 9.35 0.36
CA LEU A 126 15.17 9.49 -0.88
C LEU A 126 14.84 10.97 -1.13
N SER A 127 14.75 11.33 -2.40
CA SER A 127 14.60 12.72 -2.84
C SER A 127 13.23 13.30 -2.50
N ASP A 128 13.20 14.59 -2.18
CA ASP A 128 11.98 15.36 -1.99
C ASP A 128 11.24 15.56 -3.30
N ALA A 129 9.92 15.63 -3.25
CA ALA A 129 9.01 16.01 -4.34
C ALA A 129 9.34 15.32 -5.70
N SER A 130 9.73 14.04 -5.64
CA SER A 130 10.26 13.31 -6.81
C SER A 130 9.46 12.07 -7.18
N TYR A 131 8.46 11.69 -6.38
CA TYR A 131 7.73 10.44 -6.57
C TYR A 131 6.26 10.70 -6.89
N ASP A 132 5.75 9.89 -7.82
CA ASP A 132 4.37 9.94 -8.31
C ASP A 132 3.40 9.23 -7.36
N LEU A 133 3.88 8.14 -6.74
CA LEU A 133 3.10 7.37 -5.79
C LEU A 133 4.00 6.84 -4.66
N VAL A 134 3.50 6.91 -3.43
CA VAL A 134 4.12 6.27 -2.26
C VAL A 134 3.11 5.32 -1.64
N PHE A 135 3.43 4.03 -1.62
CA PHE A 135 2.66 2.99 -0.95
C PHE A 135 3.29 2.64 0.39
N VAL A 136 2.48 2.68 1.45
CA VAL A 136 2.91 2.43 2.83
C VAL A 136 2.23 1.18 3.35
N ASP A 137 2.99 0.11 3.50
CA ASP A 137 2.58 -1.18 4.08
C ASP A 137 3.62 -1.67 5.08
N GLY A 138 3.88 -0.84 6.07
CA GLY A 138 4.86 -1.10 7.12
C GLY A 138 4.23 -1.25 8.50
N PRO A 139 5.05 -1.43 9.55
CA PRO A 139 4.59 -1.54 10.93
C PRO A 139 3.73 -0.35 11.35
N LEU A 140 2.58 -0.62 11.98
CA LEU A 140 1.62 0.40 12.42
C LEU A 140 2.24 1.47 13.33
N LEU A 141 3.18 1.07 14.19
CA LEU A 141 3.86 2.00 15.12
C LEU A 141 4.67 3.09 14.41
N ASP A 142 5.13 2.83 13.20
CA ASP A 142 5.93 3.75 12.40
C ASP A 142 5.10 4.57 11.40
N LEU A 143 3.79 4.31 11.28
CA LEU A 143 2.92 4.98 10.31
C LEU A 143 3.01 6.51 10.34
N PRO A 144 3.00 7.20 11.53
CA PRO A 144 3.11 8.66 11.55
C PRO A 144 4.41 9.16 10.91
N ARG A 145 5.50 8.41 11.07
CA ARG A 145 6.79 8.74 10.44
C ARG A 145 6.76 8.48 8.95
N PHE A 146 6.21 7.33 8.52
CA PHE A 146 6.10 7.00 7.10
C PHE A 146 5.22 7.99 6.35
N VAL A 147 4.14 8.46 6.96
CA VAL A 147 3.26 9.49 6.38
C VAL A 147 4.02 10.80 6.15
N ARG A 148 4.79 11.29 7.15
CA ARG A 148 5.60 12.51 6.99
C ARG A 148 6.62 12.38 5.86
N GLU A 149 7.29 11.23 5.77
CA GLU A 149 8.23 10.96 4.67
C GLU A 149 7.52 10.85 3.32
N ALA A 150 6.35 10.21 3.26
CA ALA A 150 5.56 10.12 2.02
C ALA A 150 5.14 11.51 1.52
N VAL A 151 4.65 12.38 2.41
CA VAL A 151 4.30 13.77 2.06
C VAL A 151 5.52 14.53 1.51
N ARG A 152 6.69 14.37 2.14
CA ARG A 152 7.94 15.00 1.68
C ARG A 152 8.35 14.51 0.28
N MET A 153 8.30 13.20 0.07
CA MET A 153 8.74 12.56 -1.18
C MET A 153 7.80 12.80 -2.36
N LEU A 154 6.51 12.91 -2.11
CA LEU A 154 5.52 13.11 -3.17
C LEU A 154 5.68 14.45 -3.86
N ARG A 155 5.67 14.43 -5.20
CA ARG A 155 5.50 15.65 -5.99
C ARG A 155 4.04 16.16 -5.91
N PRO A 156 3.78 17.44 -6.25
CA PRO A 156 2.41 17.88 -6.52
C PRO A 156 1.72 16.99 -7.57
N GLY A 157 0.48 16.59 -7.32
CA GLY A 157 -0.26 15.63 -8.13
C GLY A 157 0.09 14.16 -7.86
N GLY A 158 1.04 13.88 -6.97
CA GLY A 158 1.35 12.51 -6.53
C GLY A 158 0.33 11.95 -5.53
N VAL A 159 0.33 10.64 -5.35
CA VAL A 159 -0.64 9.92 -4.52
C VAL A 159 0.06 9.12 -3.43
N MET A 160 -0.40 9.28 -2.19
CA MET A 160 -0.04 8.39 -1.07
C MET A 160 -1.14 7.37 -0.86
N VAL A 161 -0.76 6.12 -0.56
CA VAL A 161 -1.67 5.03 -0.20
C VAL A 161 -1.14 4.36 1.06
N VAL A 162 -1.92 4.38 2.13
CA VAL A 162 -1.58 3.72 3.40
C VAL A 162 -2.46 2.50 3.57
N HIS A 163 -1.85 1.32 3.60
CA HIS A 163 -2.51 0.05 3.87
C HIS A 163 -2.69 -0.15 5.38
N ASN A 164 -3.72 -0.90 5.76
CA ASN A 164 -4.08 -1.13 7.16
C ASN A 164 -4.23 0.16 7.99
N ALA A 165 -4.65 1.24 7.33
CA ALA A 165 -4.79 2.57 7.94
C ALA A 165 -5.85 2.61 9.05
N THR A 166 -6.75 1.61 9.10
CA THR A 166 -7.76 1.50 10.15
C THR A 166 -7.32 0.60 11.32
N ALA A 167 -6.08 0.09 11.31
CA ALA A 167 -5.58 -0.86 12.29
C ALA A 167 -6.59 -2.01 12.53
N HIS A 168 -6.99 -2.67 11.43
CA HIS A 168 -8.03 -3.72 11.43
C HIS A 168 -9.39 -3.24 12.01
N GLY A 169 -9.75 -1.98 11.75
CA GLY A 169 -11.02 -1.39 12.21
C GLY A 169 -10.98 -0.78 13.61
N THR A 170 -9.89 -0.95 14.37
CA THR A 170 -9.81 -0.47 15.77
C THR A 170 -9.73 1.06 15.88
N VAL A 171 -9.31 1.76 14.84
CA VAL A 171 -9.22 3.25 14.80
C VAL A 171 -10.57 3.89 15.09
N GLY A 172 -11.68 3.29 14.65
CA GLY A 172 -13.05 3.81 14.86
C GLY A 172 -13.58 3.65 16.28
N ASP A 173 -12.95 2.86 17.15
CA ASP A 173 -13.39 2.62 18.52
C ASP A 173 -12.57 3.49 19.50
N PRO A 174 -13.18 4.54 20.13
CA PRO A 174 -12.47 5.40 21.08
C PRO A 174 -11.91 4.67 22.31
N ALA A 175 -12.47 3.52 22.66
CA ALA A 175 -12.00 2.72 23.80
C ALA A 175 -10.70 1.96 23.52
N ARG A 176 -10.34 1.80 22.24
CA ARG A 176 -9.10 1.13 21.83
C ARG A 176 -7.94 2.13 21.90
N THR A 177 -7.03 1.91 22.83
CA THR A 177 -5.91 2.83 23.12
C THR A 177 -4.53 2.17 22.95
N GLU A 178 -4.48 0.98 22.40
CA GLU A 178 -3.25 0.25 22.15
C GLU A 178 -2.30 1.05 21.23
N PRO A 179 -0.99 0.98 21.45
CA PRO A 179 -0.03 1.78 20.70
C PRO A 179 -0.18 1.70 19.17
N PRO A 180 -0.43 0.53 18.54
CA PRO A 180 -0.66 0.46 17.09
C PRO A 180 -1.91 1.25 16.64
N THR A 181 -3.01 1.17 17.40
CA THR A 181 -4.25 1.92 17.11
C THR A 181 -4.02 3.42 17.28
N ALA A 182 -3.31 3.84 18.33
CA ALA A 182 -2.98 5.24 18.55
C ALA A 182 -2.10 5.81 17.43
N ALA A 183 -1.09 5.06 16.98
CA ALA A 183 -0.23 5.44 15.87
C ALA A 183 -1.02 5.55 14.54
N ALA A 184 -1.93 4.63 14.27
CA ALA A 184 -2.79 4.70 13.08
C ALA A 184 -3.71 5.93 13.12
N ARG A 185 -4.27 6.28 14.28
CA ARG A 185 -5.05 7.52 14.45
C ARG A 185 -4.20 8.77 14.23
N GLU A 186 -2.99 8.81 14.82
CA GLU A 186 -2.05 9.92 14.59
C GLU A 186 -1.76 10.08 13.09
N ALA A 187 -1.45 8.98 12.39
CA ALA A 187 -1.20 9.01 10.96
C ALA A 187 -2.40 9.52 10.16
N ALA A 188 -3.62 9.09 10.51
CA ALA A 188 -4.84 9.56 9.86
C ALA A 188 -5.09 11.06 10.10
N LEU A 189 -4.84 11.57 11.31
CA LEU A 189 -4.94 12.99 11.63
C LEU A 189 -3.89 13.82 10.89
N LEU A 190 -2.64 13.36 10.81
CA LEU A 190 -1.58 14.03 10.03
C LEU A 190 -1.98 14.21 8.57
N ILE A 191 -2.69 13.23 7.99
CA ILE A 191 -3.15 13.31 6.61
C ILE A 191 -4.40 14.21 6.49
N ALA A 192 -5.33 14.11 7.44
CA ALA A 192 -6.58 14.87 7.40
C ALA A 192 -6.38 16.38 7.63
N ASP A 193 -5.41 16.75 8.48
CA ASP A 193 -5.11 18.12 8.85
C ASP A 193 -4.13 18.82 7.89
N ASP A 194 -3.54 18.09 6.93
CA ASP A 194 -2.61 18.65 5.96
C ASP A 194 -3.38 19.25 4.77
N GLU A 195 -3.39 20.59 4.69
CA GLU A 195 -4.05 21.35 3.61
C GLU A 195 -3.48 21.08 2.21
N GLN A 196 -2.35 20.39 2.10
CA GLN A 196 -1.77 19.99 0.83
C GLN A 196 -2.32 18.65 0.31
N LEU A 197 -3.15 17.96 1.11
CA LEU A 197 -3.64 16.63 0.81
C LEU A 197 -5.16 16.60 0.60
N LEU A 198 -5.62 15.76 -0.32
CA LEU A 198 -7.02 15.40 -0.50
C LEU A 198 -7.19 13.93 -0.10
N PRO A 199 -7.61 13.64 1.15
CA PRO A 199 -7.69 12.27 1.66
C PRO A 199 -9.03 11.60 1.37
N VAL A 200 -9.01 10.26 1.32
CA VAL A 200 -10.18 9.39 1.33
C VAL A 200 -9.88 8.09 2.07
N VAL A 201 -10.82 7.61 2.87
CA VAL A 201 -10.77 6.27 3.48
C VAL A 201 -11.58 5.31 2.64
N ILE A 202 -10.96 4.21 2.23
CA ILE A 202 -11.55 3.18 1.36
C ILE A 202 -11.64 1.87 2.16
N PRO A 203 -12.84 1.31 2.35
CA PRO A 203 -13.04 0.12 3.18
C PRO A 203 -12.72 -1.18 2.41
N LEU A 204 -11.49 -1.30 1.93
CA LEU A 204 -10.94 -2.51 1.31
C LEU A 204 -9.89 -3.14 2.22
N GLY A 205 -9.86 -4.46 2.27
CA GLY A 205 -8.96 -5.20 3.16
C GLY A 205 -9.07 -4.71 4.61
N PRO A 206 -7.94 -4.49 5.30
CA PRO A 206 -7.93 -3.93 6.66
C PRO A 206 -8.07 -2.39 6.69
N GLY A 207 -8.63 -1.81 5.64
CA GLY A 207 -8.79 -0.36 5.44
C GLY A 207 -7.59 0.31 4.77
N VAL A 208 -7.88 1.07 3.73
CA VAL A 208 -6.91 1.87 2.97
C VAL A 208 -7.22 3.35 3.18
N LEU A 209 -6.19 4.15 3.44
CA LEU A 209 -6.29 5.60 3.37
C LEU A 209 -5.46 6.07 2.17
N ALA A 210 -6.09 6.71 1.20
CA ALA A 210 -5.42 7.31 0.07
C ALA A 210 -5.50 8.83 0.13
N ALA A 211 -4.45 9.53 -0.32
CA ALA A 211 -4.44 10.97 -0.38
C ALA A 211 -3.68 11.47 -1.62
N ALA A 212 -4.25 12.43 -2.34
CA ALA A 212 -3.56 13.12 -3.43
C ALA A 212 -2.91 14.39 -2.93
N LYS A 213 -1.64 14.64 -3.29
CA LYS A 213 -0.95 15.89 -2.97
C LYS A 213 -1.28 16.96 -4.01
N ILE A 214 -1.86 18.07 -3.55
CA ILE A 214 -2.33 19.16 -4.44
C ILE A 214 -1.32 20.28 -4.63
N ARG A 215 -0.33 20.42 -3.73
CA ARG A 215 0.69 21.49 -3.75
C ARG A 215 2.06 20.95 -3.34
#